data_2ccf3bd0cb482a7b74ee5abba577acbe
#
_entry.id   2ccf3bd0cb482a7b74ee5abba577acbe
#
_cell.length_a   1.000
_cell.length_b   1.000
_cell.length_c   1.000
_cell.angle_alpha   90.00
_cell.angle_beta   90.00
_cell.angle_gamma   90.00
#
_symmetry.space_group_name_H-M   'P 1'
#
loop_
_entity.id
_entity.type
_entity.pdbx_description
1 polymer ?
#
loop_
_entity_poly.entity_id
_entity_poly.type
_entity_poly.pdbx_seq_one_letter_code
_entity_poly.pdbx_strand_id
1 'polypeptide(L)'
;MGGLALRSPSGSFEPPSSSTYHRGMCGRFTQATEGEIIAQVFDLSEVPALAPRYNIAPTQDVAAVRAAEGGGRELVQLHWGLIPSWAKERAMGARMINARAETLVEKPAFRSAFRARRCLLVADGFYEWQKLGTRKQPHFIGFKDGRPFAFAGLWERWRGEGSDHVESCTIVTTEANELLAPIHDRMPVIVDPEDFTLWIDPAEKDTERLAGLLRPYPPGPLQAYPVSPFVNNPANDTPACREDSR
;
A
#
# COMPACT_ATOMS: atom_id res chain seq x y z
N MET A 1 16.98 32.52 -50.56
CA MET A 1 15.75 32.10 -49.89
C MET A 1 15.92 30.65 -49.46
N GLY A 2 16.36 30.41 -48.24
CA GLY A 2 16.61 29.09 -47.67
C GLY A 2 15.68 28.87 -46.48
N GLY A 3 14.64 28.02 -46.63
CA GLY A 3 13.74 27.68 -45.57
C GLY A 3 14.37 26.66 -44.62
N LEU A 4 14.48 27.01 -43.37
CA LEU A 4 14.87 26.10 -42.27
C LEU A 4 13.64 25.31 -41.81
N ALA A 5 13.64 24.02 -42.03
CA ALA A 5 12.60 23.10 -41.52
C ALA A 5 12.95 22.74 -40.07
N LEU A 6 12.09 23.14 -39.13
CA LEU A 6 12.14 22.75 -37.74
C LEU A 6 11.66 21.28 -37.61
N ARG A 7 12.56 20.41 -37.22
CA ARG A 7 12.25 19.03 -36.81
C ARG A 7 11.78 19.01 -35.34
N SER A 8 10.54 18.62 -35.12
CA SER A 8 10.01 18.29 -33.79
C SER A 8 10.56 16.92 -33.34
N PRO A 9 11.06 16.75 -32.12
CA PRO A 9 11.37 15.43 -31.59
C PRO A 9 10.11 14.83 -30.97
N SER A 10 9.45 13.93 -31.69
CA SER A 10 8.45 13.02 -31.13
C SER A 10 9.17 11.88 -30.43
N GLY A 11 9.52 12.07 -29.18
CA GLY A 11 9.94 10.97 -28.29
C GLY A 11 8.70 10.25 -27.77
N SER A 12 8.35 9.12 -28.37
CA SER A 12 7.38 8.18 -27.80
C SER A 12 7.97 7.55 -26.54
N PHE A 13 7.39 7.87 -25.40
CA PHE A 13 7.70 7.20 -24.12
C PHE A 13 7.10 5.80 -24.18
N GLU A 14 7.91 4.80 -24.46
CA GLU A 14 7.53 3.41 -24.25
C GLU A 14 7.60 3.09 -22.75
N PRO A 15 6.52 2.56 -22.12
CA PRO A 15 6.60 2.09 -20.75
C PRO A 15 7.54 0.88 -20.69
N PRO A 16 8.38 0.75 -19.63
CA PRO A 16 9.32 -0.37 -19.52
C PRO A 16 8.57 -1.71 -19.48
N SER A 17 9.05 -2.64 -20.28
CA SER A 17 8.54 -4.01 -20.41
C SER A 17 8.43 -4.71 -19.06
N SER A 18 7.34 -5.44 -18.87
CA SER A 18 6.79 -6.06 -17.64
C SER A 18 7.63 -7.20 -17.01
N SER A 19 8.96 -7.12 -17.00
CA SER A 19 9.81 -8.28 -16.63
C SER A 19 10.72 -8.11 -15.40
N THR A 20 10.54 -7.08 -14.56
CA THR A 20 11.43 -6.90 -13.38
C THR A 20 10.69 -6.49 -12.11
N TYR A 21 9.46 -6.96 -11.91
CA TYR A 21 8.86 -6.87 -10.57
C TYR A 21 9.54 -7.89 -9.67
N HIS A 22 10.37 -7.37 -8.78
CA HIS A 22 11.05 -8.11 -7.73
C HIS A 22 10.07 -9.02 -6.99
N ARG A 23 10.59 -10.12 -6.44
CA ARG A 23 9.99 -10.99 -5.42
C ARG A 23 9.54 -10.15 -4.20
N GLY A 24 8.56 -9.28 -4.38
CA GLY A 24 8.02 -8.35 -3.39
C GLY A 24 6.65 -8.84 -2.96
N MET A 25 6.49 -8.97 -1.67
CA MET A 25 5.27 -9.20 -0.93
C MET A 25 4.25 -8.10 -1.18
N CYS A 26 2.95 -8.42 -1.01
CA CYS A 26 1.82 -7.51 -1.06
C CYS A 26 2.01 -6.34 -2.04
N GLY A 27 2.05 -6.69 -3.32
CA GLY A 27 2.24 -5.72 -4.40
C GLY A 27 0.93 -5.29 -5.05
N ARG A 28 -0.23 -5.66 -4.52
CA ARG A 28 -1.53 -5.36 -5.10
C ARG A 28 -2.64 -5.42 -4.05
N PHE A 29 -3.54 -4.43 -4.04
CA PHE A 29 -4.67 -4.43 -3.11
C PHE A 29 -5.91 -3.73 -3.69
N THR A 30 -7.03 -3.76 -2.96
CA THR A 30 -8.30 -3.16 -3.35
C THR A 30 -8.77 -2.14 -2.32
N GLN A 31 -9.47 -1.12 -2.81
CA GLN A 31 -10.19 -0.13 -2.01
C GLN A 31 -11.45 0.23 -2.81
N ALA A 32 -12.51 -0.54 -2.63
CA ALA A 32 -13.77 -0.38 -3.35
C ALA A 32 -14.94 -0.06 -2.40
N THR A 33 -14.67 0.02 -1.10
CA THR A 33 -15.66 0.38 -0.07
C THR A 33 -16.10 1.83 -0.23
N GLU A 34 -17.39 2.07 -0.02
CA GLU A 34 -18.02 3.39 -0.09
C GLU A 34 -17.45 4.37 0.94
N GLY A 35 -17.43 5.67 0.59
CA GLY A 35 -16.83 6.72 1.41
C GLY A 35 -17.46 6.86 2.79
N GLU A 36 -18.77 6.67 2.91
CA GLU A 36 -19.53 6.72 4.17
C GLU A 36 -19.05 5.65 5.16
N ILE A 37 -18.84 4.43 4.67
CA ILE A 37 -18.33 3.32 5.49
C ILE A 37 -16.88 3.60 5.92
N ILE A 38 -16.07 4.13 4.99
CA ILE A 38 -14.69 4.52 5.29
C ILE A 38 -14.67 5.61 6.35
N ALA A 39 -15.50 6.65 6.21
CA ALA A 39 -15.58 7.74 7.20
C ALA A 39 -15.93 7.20 8.58
N GLN A 40 -16.90 6.29 8.67
CA GLN A 40 -17.31 5.68 9.92
C GLN A 40 -16.20 4.80 10.54
N VAL A 41 -15.59 3.90 9.76
CA VAL A 41 -14.57 2.96 10.25
C VAL A 41 -13.30 3.67 10.69
N PHE A 42 -12.92 4.73 9.98
CA PHE A 42 -11.68 5.47 10.23
C PHE A 42 -11.88 6.73 11.10
N ASP A 43 -13.12 6.99 11.56
CA ASP A 43 -13.47 8.15 12.38
C ASP A 43 -13.02 9.47 11.72
N LEU A 44 -13.46 9.67 10.46
CA LEU A 44 -13.18 10.88 9.69
C LEU A 44 -14.33 11.88 9.88
N SER A 45 -13.98 13.17 9.94
CA SER A 45 -14.96 14.26 10.04
C SER A 45 -15.76 14.51 8.77
N GLU A 46 -15.22 14.07 7.62
CA GLU A 46 -15.82 14.25 6.30
C GLU A 46 -15.87 12.93 5.56
N VAL A 47 -16.91 12.74 4.74
CA VAL A 47 -17.04 11.58 3.86
C VAL A 47 -16.11 11.76 2.65
N PRO A 48 -15.12 10.87 2.45
CA PRO A 48 -14.19 11.02 1.36
C PRO A 48 -14.83 10.64 0.00
N ALA A 49 -14.57 11.45 -1.02
CA ALA A 49 -14.94 11.13 -2.40
C ALA A 49 -13.87 10.21 -3.02
N LEU A 50 -14.00 8.91 -2.82
CA LEU A 50 -13.08 7.90 -3.34
C LEU A 50 -13.77 7.08 -4.44
N ALA A 51 -13.13 6.97 -5.60
CA ALA A 51 -13.56 6.04 -6.63
C ALA A 51 -13.18 4.60 -6.22
N PRO A 52 -14.04 3.61 -6.49
CA PRO A 52 -13.71 2.21 -6.23
C PRO A 52 -12.50 1.75 -7.03
N ARG A 53 -11.55 1.09 -6.38
CA ARG A 53 -10.34 0.55 -6.96
C ARG A 53 -10.21 -0.93 -6.63
N TYR A 54 -10.05 -1.76 -7.66
CA TYR A 54 -10.04 -3.22 -7.54
C TYR A 54 -8.66 -3.84 -7.80
N ASN A 55 -7.68 -3.02 -8.19
CA ASN A 55 -6.36 -3.52 -8.59
C ASN A 55 -5.26 -2.46 -8.44
N ILE A 56 -5.16 -1.88 -7.25
CA ILE A 56 -4.15 -0.85 -6.94
C ILE A 56 -2.75 -1.48 -7.00
N ALA A 57 -1.86 -0.86 -7.75
CA ALA A 57 -0.49 -1.30 -7.96
C ALA A 57 0.53 -0.30 -7.40
N PRO A 58 1.77 -0.73 -7.14
CA PRO A 58 2.86 0.17 -6.75
C PRO A 58 3.02 1.36 -7.69
N THR A 59 3.52 2.46 -7.16
CA THR A 59 3.72 3.76 -7.82
C THR A 59 2.45 4.53 -8.15
N GLN A 60 1.28 4.03 -7.74
CA GLN A 60 0.02 4.76 -7.78
C GLN A 60 -0.22 5.50 -6.46
N ASP A 61 -1.09 6.52 -6.49
CA ASP A 61 -1.54 7.19 -5.28
C ASP A 61 -2.64 6.35 -4.60
N VAL A 62 -2.59 6.30 -3.27
CA VAL A 62 -3.44 5.46 -2.43
C VAL A 62 -4.02 6.25 -1.27
N ALA A 63 -5.24 5.92 -0.87
CA ALA A 63 -5.91 6.52 0.27
C ALA A 63 -5.25 6.07 1.58
N ALA A 64 -4.88 7.03 2.40
CA ALA A 64 -4.29 6.81 3.71
C ALA A 64 -4.90 7.73 4.75
N VAL A 65 -5.04 7.26 5.99
CA VAL A 65 -5.47 8.04 7.14
C VAL A 65 -4.30 8.25 8.08
N ARG A 66 -4.09 9.49 8.50
CA ARG A 66 -3.05 9.87 9.46
C ARG A 66 -3.59 10.87 10.49
N ALA A 67 -2.82 11.13 11.54
CA ALA A 67 -3.15 12.20 12.48
C ALA A 67 -3.09 13.56 11.76
N ALA A 68 -4.12 14.37 11.93
CA ALA A 68 -4.18 15.73 11.41
C ALA A 68 -3.37 16.69 12.29
N GLU A 69 -2.82 17.77 11.73
CA GLU A 69 -2.03 18.77 12.48
C GLU A 69 -2.85 19.47 13.58
N GLY A 70 -4.14 19.61 13.41
CA GLY A 70 -5.08 20.19 14.38
C GLY A 70 -5.70 19.22 15.37
N GLY A 71 -5.31 17.95 15.35
CA GLY A 71 -5.95 16.85 16.08
C GLY A 71 -7.02 16.15 15.25
N GLY A 72 -7.40 14.94 15.67
CA GLY A 72 -8.27 14.05 14.89
C GLY A 72 -7.52 13.35 13.76
N ARG A 73 -8.27 12.92 12.73
CA ARG A 73 -7.76 12.13 11.61
C ARG A 73 -8.07 12.83 10.29
N GLU A 74 -7.14 12.75 9.36
CA GLU A 74 -7.32 13.21 7.98
C GLU A 74 -7.06 12.10 6.99
N LEU A 75 -7.84 12.07 5.90
CA LEU A 75 -7.59 11.20 4.76
C LEU A 75 -6.78 11.98 3.73
N VAL A 76 -5.70 11.37 3.27
CA VAL A 76 -4.77 11.93 2.29
C VAL A 76 -4.48 10.93 1.17
N GLN A 77 -4.00 11.43 0.04
CA GLN A 77 -3.47 10.59 -1.04
C GLN A 77 -1.95 10.55 -0.93
N LEU A 78 -1.38 9.34 -0.85
CA LEU A 78 0.05 9.12 -0.75
C LEU A 78 0.56 8.26 -1.91
N HIS A 79 1.70 8.63 -2.48
CA HIS A 79 2.35 7.81 -3.50
C HIS A 79 2.86 6.49 -2.89
N TRP A 80 2.39 5.34 -3.40
CA TRP A 80 2.82 4.03 -2.89
C TRP A 80 4.19 3.63 -3.42
N GLY A 81 5.17 3.75 -2.57
CA GLY A 81 6.59 3.55 -2.79
C GLY A 81 7.33 4.65 -2.04
N LEU A 82 7.64 4.39 -0.74
CA LEU A 82 8.21 5.38 0.17
C LEU A 82 9.55 5.91 -0.36
N ILE A 83 9.64 7.23 -0.50
CA ILE A 83 10.85 7.93 -0.88
C ILE A 83 11.45 8.53 0.40
N PRO A 84 12.58 8.02 0.90
CA PRO A 84 13.21 8.60 2.07
C PRO A 84 13.55 10.07 1.86
N SER A 85 13.40 10.90 2.90
CA SER A 85 13.65 12.35 2.81
C SER A 85 15.07 12.72 2.32
N TRP A 86 16.03 11.82 2.54
CA TRP A 86 17.43 11.97 2.10
C TRP A 86 17.70 11.39 0.70
N ALA A 87 16.73 10.77 0.05
CA ALA A 87 16.90 10.18 -1.28
C ALA A 87 17.24 11.24 -2.32
N LYS A 88 18.21 10.95 -3.19
CA LYS A 88 18.59 11.85 -4.30
C LYS A 88 17.60 11.80 -5.45
N GLU A 89 16.93 10.66 -5.64
CA GLU A 89 16.06 10.40 -6.78
C GLU A 89 14.72 9.83 -6.36
N ARG A 90 13.64 10.30 -6.95
CA ARG A 90 12.28 9.80 -6.76
C ARG A 90 12.15 8.32 -7.07
N ALA A 91 12.88 7.81 -8.05
CA ALA A 91 12.86 6.41 -8.49
C ALA A 91 13.21 5.41 -7.39
N MET A 92 13.85 5.85 -6.29
CA MET A 92 14.14 5.00 -5.13
C MET A 92 12.85 4.42 -4.51
N GLY A 93 11.77 5.18 -4.53
CA GLY A 93 10.46 4.76 -3.96
C GLY A 93 9.93 3.46 -4.56
N ALA A 94 10.11 3.22 -5.86
CA ALA A 94 9.62 2.01 -6.53
C ALA A 94 10.15 0.69 -5.93
N ARG A 95 11.24 0.74 -5.16
CA ARG A 95 11.82 -0.41 -4.45
C ARG A 95 11.42 -0.50 -2.98
N MET A 96 10.64 0.49 -2.49
CA MET A 96 10.25 0.64 -1.09
C MET A 96 8.73 0.62 -0.91
N ILE A 97 8.06 -0.27 -1.65
CA ILE A 97 6.62 -0.49 -1.54
C ILE A 97 6.24 -1.21 -0.25
N ASN A 98 7.16 -1.99 0.32
CA ASN A 98 6.97 -2.72 1.57
C ASN A 98 8.16 -2.49 2.52
N ALA A 99 7.86 -2.49 3.82
CA ALA A 99 8.82 -2.43 4.92
C ALA A 99 8.60 -3.60 5.87
N ARG A 100 9.65 -4.37 6.18
CA ARG A 100 9.54 -5.51 7.09
C ARG A 100 9.47 -5.03 8.54
N ALA A 101 8.47 -5.50 9.30
CA ALA A 101 8.25 -5.16 10.71
C ALA A 101 9.53 -5.37 11.55
N GLU A 102 10.20 -6.47 11.32
CA GLU A 102 11.38 -6.92 12.09
C GLU A 102 12.58 -5.96 11.97
N THR A 103 12.62 -5.13 10.94
CA THR A 103 13.79 -4.27 10.67
C THR A 103 13.47 -2.78 10.59
N LEU A 104 12.25 -2.36 10.99
CA LEU A 104 11.83 -0.95 10.90
C LEU A 104 12.71 0.00 11.72
N VAL A 105 13.10 -0.40 12.92
CA VAL A 105 13.92 0.42 13.81
C VAL A 105 15.37 0.54 13.36
N GLU A 106 15.84 -0.41 12.56
CA GLU A 106 17.24 -0.50 12.12
C GLU A 106 17.47 0.19 10.77
N LYS A 107 16.52 0.00 9.83
CA LYS A 107 16.69 0.47 8.45
C LYS A 107 16.60 2.00 8.34
N PRO A 108 17.66 2.68 7.84
CA PRO A 108 17.68 4.14 7.71
C PRO A 108 16.50 4.73 6.92
N ALA A 109 15.98 3.96 5.96
CA ALA A 109 14.85 4.38 5.13
C ALA A 109 13.53 4.47 5.91
N PHE A 110 13.36 3.68 6.99
CA PHE A 110 12.07 3.52 7.69
C PHE A 110 12.07 4.01 9.13
N ARG A 111 13.22 3.96 9.83
CA ARG A 111 13.31 4.23 11.28
C ARG A 111 12.75 5.61 11.69
N SER A 112 12.95 6.63 10.88
CA SER A 112 12.44 7.98 11.17
C SER A 112 10.92 8.05 10.99
N ALA A 113 10.40 7.46 9.91
CA ALA A 113 8.98 7.37 9.65
C ALA A 113 8.27 6.51 10.69
N PHE A 114 8.84 5.38 11.10
CA PHE A 114 8.28 4.52 12.14
C PHE A 114 8.11 5.25 13.48
N ARG A 115 9.02 6.17 13.83
CA ARG A 115 8.94 6.93 15.08
C ARG A 115 7.91 8.06 15.06
N ALA A 116 7.54 8.61 13.90
CA ALA A 116 6.75 9.85 13.88
C ALA A 116 5.75 9.97 12.73
N ARG A 117 5.86 9.20 11.68
CA ARG A 117 5.05 9.33 10.45
C ARG A 117 4.44 7.98 10.08
N ARG A 118 3.48 7.57 10.89
CA ARG A 118 2.70 6.36 10.67
C ARG A 118 1.34 6.74 10.08
N CYS A 119 0.80 5.87 9.24
CA CYS A 119 -0.51 6.02 8.63
C CYS A 119 -1.22 4.67 8.55
N LEU A 120 -2.50 4.73 8.25
CA LEU A 120 -3.38 3.60 8.00
C LEU A 120 -3.73 3.62 6.51
N LEU A 121 -3.25 2.63 5.74
CA LEU A 121 -3.60 2.53 4.33
C LEU A 121 -4.94 1.84 4.19
N VAL A 122 -5.91 2.52 3.58
CA VAL A 122 -7.29 2.04 3.46
C VAL A 122 -7.37 0.92 2.44
N ALA A 123 -7.91 -0.23 2.84
CA ALA A 123 -8.07 -1.38 1.97
C ALA A 123 -9.35 -2.16 2.33
N ASP A 124 -9.84 -2.98 1.41
CA ASP A 124 -10.90 -3.98 1.64
C ASP A 124 -10.51 -5.38 1.14
N GLY A 125 -9.30 -5.52 0.60
CA GLY A 125 -8.70 -6.77 0.21
C GLY A 125 -7.33 -6.58 -0.39
N PHE A 126 -6.60 -7.67 -0.57
CA PHE A 126 -5.30 -7.67 -1.24
C PHE A 126 -5.08 -8.97 -2.02
N TYR A 127 -4.07 -8.97 -2.87
CA TYR A 127 -3.73 -10.13 -3.68
C TYR A 127 -2.34 -10.65 -3.35
N GLU A 128 -2.23 -11.98 -3.32
CA GLU A 128 -0.96 -12.69 -3.26
C GLU A 128 -0.93 -13.83 -4.27
N TRP A 129 0.26 -14.20 -4.70
CA TRP A 129 0.46 -15.18 -5.77
C TRP A 129 1.08 -16.46 -5.25
N GLN A 130 0.27 -17.51 -5.16
CA GLN A 130 0.72 -18.84 -4.82
C GLN A 130 1.58 -19.42 -5.96
N LYS A 131 2.78 -19.89 -5.61
CA LYS A 131 3.66 -20.54 -6.58
C LYS A 131 3.28 -22.02 -6.74
N LEU A 132 2.78 -22.39 -7.92
CA LEU A 132 2.42 -23.75 -8.28
C LEU A 132 3.38 -24.23 -9.40
N GLY A 133 4.55 -24.76 -9.03
CA GLY A 133 5.60 -25.12 -9.97
C GLY A 133 6.11 -23.89 -10.75
N THR A 134 5.89 -23.87 -12.06
CA THR A 134 6.25 -22.75 -12.94
C THR A 134 5.16 -21.67 -13.05
N ARG A 135 3.95 -21.93 -12.57
CA ARG A 135 2.81 -21.01 -12.62
C ARG A 135 2.65 -20.26 -11.30
N LYS A 136 2.00 -19.09 -11.38
CA LYS A 136 1.57 -18.34 -10.22
C LYS A 136 0.05 -18.20 -10.27
N GLN A 137 -0.63 -18.67 -9.23
CA GLN A 137 -2.08 -18.51 -9.04
C GLN A 137 -2.34 -17.32 -8.13
N PRO A 138 -2.96 -16.25 -8.62
CA PRO A 138 -3.38 -15.14 -7.76
C PRO A 138 -4.54 -15.57 -6.86
N HIS A 139 -4.49 -15.11 -5.62
CA HIS A 139 -5.53 -15.27 -4.63
C HIS A 139 -5.94 -13.89 -4.14
N PHE A 140 -7.24 -13.68 -3.94
CA PHE A 140 -7.77 -12.54 -3.20
C PHE A 140 -7.87 -12.91 -1.73
N ILE A 141 -7.47 -11.98 -0.87
CA ILE A 141 -7.54 -12.11 0.59
C ILE A 141 -8.29 -10.89 1.14
N GLY A 142 -9.27 -11.12 2.01
CA GLY A 142 -10.06 -10.08 2.66
C GLY A 142 -10.83 -10.61 3.86
N PHE A 143 -11.59 -9.76 4.51
CA PHE A 143 -12.48 -10.20 5.58
C PHE A 143 -13.68 -10.97 5.00
N LYS A 144 -14.15 -11.99 5.73
CA LYS A 144 -15.34 -12.80 5.34
C LYS A 144 -16.61 -11.98 5.25
N ASP A 145 -16.74 -10.96 6.08
CA ASP A 145 -17.87 -10.03 6.12
C ASP A 145 -17.74 -8.85 5.13
N GLY A 146 -16.64 -8.78 4.38
CA GLY A 146 -16.39 -7.75 3.37
C GLY A 146 -16.06 -6.36 3.93
N ARG A 147 -15.89 -6.21 5.25
CA ARG A 147 -15.58 -4.91 5.85
C ARG A 147 -14.22 -4.38 5.39
N PRO A 148 -14.05 -3.04 5.29
CA PRO A 148 -12.74 -2.44 5.07
C PRO A 148 -11.86 -2.57 6.30
N PHE A 149 -10.57 -2.43 6.08
CA PHE A 149 -9.53 -2.49 7.10
C PHE A 149 -8.35 -1.58 6.76
N ALA A 150 -7.40 -1.51 7.67
CA ALA A 150 -6.18 -0.73 7.46
C ALA A 150 -4.94 -1.60 7.44
N PHE A 151 -4.06 -1.36 6.47
CA PHE A 151 -2.68 -1.78 6.62
C PHE A 151 -1.91 -0.79 7.47
N ALA A 152 -1.02 -1.28 8.34
CA ALA A 152 0.00 -0.46 8.96
C ALA A 152 0.91 0.15 7.87
N GLY A 153 0.95 1.44 7.80
CA GLY A 153 1.73 2.20 6.85
C GLY A 153 2.72 3.14 7.51
N LEU A 154 3.80 3.43 6.80
CA LEU A 154 4.70 4.54 7.12
C LEU A 154 4.65 5.52 5.96
N TRP A 155 4.79 6.81 6.26
CA TRP A 155 4.83 7.82 5.22
C TRP A 155 6.03 8.75 5.38
N GLU A 156 6.44 9.39 4.29
CA GLU A 156 7.57 10.31 4.26
C GLU A 156 7.27 11.46 3.30
N ARG A 157 7.80 12.63 3.63
CA ARG A 157 7.78 13.80 2.76
C ARG A 157 9.18 13.96 2.14
N TRP A 158 9.28 13.70 0.86
CA TRP A 158 10.49 13.90 0.10
C TRP A 158 10.43 15.23 -0.64
N ARG A 159 11.58 15.93 -0.72
CA ARG A 159 11.76 17.15 -1.49
C ARG A 159 12.84 16.92 -2.51
N GLY A 160 12.48 17.02 -3.79
CA GLY A 160 13.39 16.99 -4.92
C GLY A 160 14.00 18.36 -5.21
N GLU A 161 14.55 18.51 -6.39
CA GLU A 161 15.05 19.78 -6.87
C GLU A 161 13.90 20.75 -7.20
N GLY A 162 14.12 22.04 -6.92
CA GLY A 162 13.10 23.07 -7.15
C GLY A 162 11.89 22.96 -6.22
N SER A 163 10.68 22.98 -6.79
CA SER A 163 9.40 22.88 -6.06
C SER A 163 8.85 21.44 -6.00
N ASP A 164 9.58 20.45 -6.50
CA ASP A 164 9.10 19.06 -6.51
C ASP A 164 9.11 18.48 -5.08
N HIS A 165 7.93 18.09 -4.61
CA HIS A 165 7.76 17.40 -3.33
C HIS A 165 6.71 16.29 -3.47
N VAL A 166 6.97 15.17 -2.81
CA VAL A 166 6.10 14.01 -2.84
C VAL A 166 5.89 13.49 -1.43
N GLU A 167 4.64 13.31 -1.03
CA GLU A 167 4.29 12.50 0.12
C GLU A 167 4.09 11.06 -0.34
N SER A 168 4.83 10.15 0.24
CA SER A 168 4.89 8.76 -0.20
C SER A 168 4.76 7.82 0.98
N CYS A 169 4.32 6.58 0.74
CA CYS A 169 4.09 5.60 1.78
C CYS A 169 4.63 4.21 1.43
N THR A 170 4.72 3.38 2.45
CA THR A 170 5.04 1.95 2.33
C THR A 170 4.10 1.14 3.21
N ILE A 171 3.79 -0.09 2.81
CA ILE A 171 3.03 -1.06 3.63
C ILE A 171 4.01 -1.80 4.54
N VAL A 172 3.70 -1.88 5.84
CA VAL A 172 4.44 -2.72 6.77
C VAL A 172 3.98 -4.17 6.60
N THR A 173 4.94 -5.09 6.53
CA THR A 173 4.68 -6.52 6.37
C THR A 173 5.29 -7.33 7.50
N THR A 174 4.65 -8.44 7.84
CA THR A 174 5.09 -9.40 8.85
C THR A 174 5.06 -10.82 8.27
N GLU A 175 5.40 -11.83 9.05
CA GLU A 175 5.24 -13.24 8.66
C GLU A 175 3.78 -13.58 8.34
N ALA A 176 3.56 -14.57 7.50
CA ALA A 176 2.22 -15.01 7.14
C ALA A 176 1.56 -15.78 8.29
N ASN A 177 0.25 -15.59 8.48
CA ASN A 177 -0.56 -16.45 9.33
C ASN A 177 -0.83 -17.81 8.65
N GLU A 178 -1.50 -18.73 9.35
CA GLU A 178 -1.80 -20.09 8.86
C GLU A 178 -2.62 -20.11 7.56
N LEU A 179 -3.49 -19.11 7.34
CA LEU A 179 -4.30 -19.00 6.11
C LEU A 179 -3.44 -18.63 4.90
N LEU A 180 -2.48 -17.72 5.08
CA LEU A 180 -1.66 -17.18 4.00
C LEU A 180 -0.38 -17.99 3.77
N ALA A 181 0.16 -18.68 4.77
CA ALA A 181 1.40 -19.44 4.65
C ALA A 181 1.47 -20.39 3.45
N PRO A 182 0.39 -21.09 3.02
CA PRO A 182 0.39 -21.88 1.79
C PRO A 182 0.49 -21.06 0.50
N ILE A 183 0.18 -19.76 0.55
CA ILE A 183 0.13 -18.86 -0.62
C ILE A 183 1.42 -18.06 -0.72
N HIS A 184 1.84 -17.45 0.40
CA HIS A 184 3.04 -16.62 0.51
C HIS A 184 3.58 -16.64 1.95
N ASP A 185 4.89 -16.48 2.14
CA ASP A 185 5.57 -16.48 3.45
C ASP A 185 5.38 -15.20 4.27
N ARG A 186 4.79 -14.16 3.67
CA ARG A 186 4.55 -12.86 4.30
C ARG A 186 3.12 -12.39 4.10
N MET A 187 2.67 -11.47 4.96
CA MET A 187 1.42 -10.74 4.82
C MET A 187 1.58 -9.28 5.24
N PRO A 188 0.71 -8.36 4.75
CA PRO A 188 0.65 -7.02 5.31
C PRO A 188 0.18 -7.06 6.77
N VAL A 189 0.70 -6.16 7.58
CA VAL A 189 0.18 -5.96 8.93
C VAL A 189 -1.17 -5.26 8.82
N ILE A 190 -2.23 -5.92 9.30
CA ILE A 190 -3.57 -5.35 9.44
C ILE A 190 -3.69 -4.84 10.87
N VAL A 191 -4.02 -3.56 11.03
CA VAL A 191 -4.19 -2.91 12.34
C VAL A 191 -5.64 -3.08 12.78
N ASP A 192 -5.87 -3.49 14.02
CA ASP A 192 -7.20 -3.52 14.60
C ASP A 192 -7.75 -2.09 14.81
N PRO A 193 -9.06 -1.84 14.63
CA PRO A 193 -9.64 -0.50 14.80
C PRO A 193 -9.37 0.12 16.17
N GLU A 194 -9.29 -0.68 17.23
CA GLU A 194 -8.97 -0.24 18.59
C GLU A 194 -7.56 0.33 18.72
N ASP A 195 -6.64 -0.09 17.84
CA ASP A 195 -5.24 0.34 17.82
C ASP A 195 -4.97 1.50 16.84
N PHE A 196 -5.96 1.94 16.06
CA PHE A 196 -5.78 3.00 15.04
C PHE A 196 -5.19 4.27 15.65
N THR A 197 -5.76 4.75 16.76
CA THR A 197 -5.30 5.98 17.44
C THR A 197 -3.86 5.84 17.91
N LEU A 198 -3.54 4.71 18.55
CA LEU A 198 -2.18 4.43 19.03
C LEU A 198 -1.18 4.37 17.87
N TRP A 199 -1.55 3.69 16.78
CA TRP A 199 -0.67 3.53 15.62
C TRP A 199 -0.30 4.85 14.97
N ILE A 200 -1.28 5.75 14.75
CA ILE A 200 -1.04 7.01 14.03
C ILE A 200 -0.59 8.17 14.95
N ASP A 201 -0.64 8.01 16.27
CA ASP A 201 -0.26 9.08 17.21
C ASP A 201 1.20 9.50 17.04
N PRO A 202 1.51 10.71 16.52
CA PRO A 202 2.89 11.14 16.34
C PRO A 202 3.63 11.40 17.67
N ALA A 203 2.91 11.50 18.79
CA ALA A 203 3.49 11.66 20.13
C ALA A 203 3.95 10.34 20.74
N GLU A 204 3.39 9.21 20.31
CA GLU A 204 3.86 7.89 20.74
C GLU A 204 5.26 7.62 20.19
N LYS A 205 6.23 7.42 21.07
CA LYS A 205 7.65 7.18 20.74
C LYS A 205 8.18 5.84 21.23
N ASP A 206 7.37 5.13 21.99
CA ASP A 206 7.71 3.78 22.44
C ASP A 206 7.68 2.81 21.26
N THR A 207 8.84 2.54 20.71
CA THR A 207 8.99 1.65 19.55
C THR A 207 8.72 0.19 19.88
N GLU A 208 8.85 -0.25 21.12
CA GLU A 208 8.52 -1.61 21.56
C GLU A 208 7.00 -1.79 21.60
N ARG A 209 6.29 -0.82 22.19
CA ARG A 209 4.82 -0.80 22.18
C ARG A 209 4.26 -0.78 20.77
N LEU A 210 4.80 0.05 19.88
CA LEU A 210 4.40 0.10 18.47
C LEU A 210 4.73 -1.22 17.74
N ALA A 211 5.89 -1.82 18.00
CA ALA A 211 6.28 -3.10 17.39
C ALA A 211 5.35 -4.24 17.83
N GLY A 212 4.78 -4.19 19.03
CA GLY A 212 3.78 -5.14 19.51
C GLY A 212 2.50 -5.21 18.66
N LEU A 213 2.20 -4.16 17.88
CA LEU A 213 1.08 -4.13 16.92
C LEU A 213 1.41 -4.83 15.60
N LEU A 214 2.69 -5.03 15.29
CA LEU A 214 3.17 -5.50 13.99
C LEU A 214 3.22 -7.04 13.91
N ARG A 215 2.10 -7.68 14.20
CA ARG A 215 1.93 -9.13 14.23
C ARG A 215 1.02 -9.63 13.09
N PRO A 216 1.10 -10.92 12.74
CA PRO A 216 0.15 -11.53 11.81
C PRO A 216 -1.28 -11.37 12.32
N TYR A 217 -2.20 -10.98 11.43
CA TYR A 217 -3.62 -10.91 11.79
C TYR A 217 -4.19 -12.33 11.98
N PRO A 218 -5.07 -12.58 12.97
CA PRO A 218 -5.68 -13.89 13.17
C PRO A 218 -6.38 -14.42 11.90
N PRO A 219 -6.22 -15.71 11.55
CA PRO A 219 -6.75 -16.23 10.28
C PRO A 219 -8.29 -16.37 10.30
N GLY A 220 -8.93 -16.52 11.45
CA GLY A 220 -10.35 -16.81 11.59
C GLY A 220 -11.29 -15.86 10.86
N PRO A 221 -11.14 -14.51 10.98
CA PRO A 221 -11.97 -13.55 10.28
C PRO A 221 -11.68 -13.42 8.78
N LEU A 222 -10.51 -13.85 8.32
CA LEU A 222 -10.07 -13.73 6.94
C LEU A 222 -10.54 -14.89 6.06
N GLN A 223 -10.65 -14.62 4.77
CA GLN A 223 -10.82 -15.61 3.72
C GLN A 223 -9.76 -15.40 2.64
N ALA A 224 -9.44 -16.50 1.93
CA ALA A 224 -8.59 -16.48 0.75
C ALA A 224 -9.19 -17.40 -0.31
N TYR A 225 -9.25 -16.94 -1.56
CA TYR A 225 -9.73 -17.75 -2.69
C TYR A 225 -8.98 -17.38 -3.98
N PRO A 226 -8.85 -18.34 -4.90
CA PRO A 226 -8.19 -18.08 -6.18
C PRO A 226 -9.03 -17.15 -7.05
N VAL A 227 -8.37 -16.26 -7.76
CA VAL A 227 -8.99 -15.35 -8.73
C VAL A 227 -8.36 -15.52 -10.11
N SER A 228 -9.02 -14.99 -11.13
CA SER A 228 -8.54 -15.04 -12.52
C SER A 228 -7.16 -14.35 -12.65
N PRO A 229 -6.25 -14.87 -13.50
CA PRO A 229 -5.04 -14.15 -13.92
C PRO A 229 -5.28 -12.78 -14.55
N PHE A 230 -6.53 -12.41 -14.80
CA PHE A 230 -6.93 -11.08 -15.25
C PHE A 230 -6.36 -9.96 -14.36
N VAL A 231 -6.26 -10.20 -13.04
CA VAL A 231 -5.67 -9.29 -12.06
C VAL A 231 -4.17 -9.02 -12.29
N ASN A 232 -3.47 -9.85 -13.04
CA ASN A 232 -2.03 -9.70 -13.27
C ASN A 232 -1.69 -8.39 -13.98
N ASN A 233 -2.58 -7.91 -14.86
CA ASN A 233 -2.41 -6.64 -15.53
C ASN A 233 -2.98 -5.50 -14.66
N PRO A 234 -2.14 -4.53 -14.20
CA PRO A 234 -2.60 -3.40 -13.39
C PRO A 234 -3.62 -2.49 -14.07
N ALA A 235 -3.72 -2.52 -15.40
CA ALA A 235 -4.72 -1.77 -16.15
C ALA A 235 -6.14 -2.35 -15.99
N ASN A 236 -6.25 -3.59 -15.55
CA ASN A 236 -7.53 -4.21 -15.23
C ASN A 236 -7.93 -3.81 -13.80
N ASP A 237 -8.73 -2.76 -13.66
CA ASP A 237 -9.18 -2.22 -12.36
C ASP A 237 -10.70 -2.24 -12.29
N THR A 238 -11.28 -3.45 -12.24
CA THR A 238 -12.73 -3.70 -12.26
C THR A 238 -13.12 -4.77 -11.24
N PRO A 239 -14.42 -4.90 -10.86
CA PRO A 239 -14.90 -5.95 -9.97
C PRO A 239 -14.47 -7.37 -10.36
N ALA A 240 -14.30 -7.65 -11.66
CA ALA A 240 -13.86 -8.95 -12.18
C ALA A 240 -12.49 -9.40 -11.63
N CYS A 241 -11.68 -8.47 -11.12
CA CYS A 241 -10.40 -8.82 -10.47
C CYS A 241 -10.58 -9.63 -9.18
N ARG A 242 -11.74 -9.52 -8.52
CA ARG A 242 -12.06 -10.19 -7.24
C ARG A 242 -12.97 -11.42 -7.39
N GLU A 243 -13.40 -11.73 -8.60
CA GLU A 243 -14.30 -12.88 -8.81
C GLU A 243 -13.58 -14.20 -8.50
N ASP A 244 -14.25 -15.04 -7.70
CA ASP A 244 -13.79 -16.39 -7.38
C ASP A 244 -13.73 -17.23 -8.67
N SER A 245 -12.58 -17.81 -8.94
CA SER A 245 -12.34 -18.61 -10.15
C SER A 245 -12.47 -20.12 -9.91
N ARG A 246 -12.98 -20.55 -8.73
CA ARG A 246 -13.28 -21.97 -8.45
C ARG A 246 -14.51 -22.47 -9.20
#